data_ac246aa996ab137fdf3b32ab8cd749ee
#
_entry.id   ac246aa996ab137fdf3b32ab8cd749ee
#
_cell.length_a   1.000
_cell.length_b   1.000
_cell.length_c   1.000
_cell.angle_alpha   90.00
_cell.angle_beta   90.00
_cell.angle_gamma   90.00
#
_symmetry.space_group_name_H-M   'P 1'
#
loop_
_entity.id
_entity.type
_entity.pdbx_description
1 polymer ?
#
loop_
_entity_poly.entity_id
_entity_poly.type
_entity_poly.pdbx_seq_one_letter_code
_entity_poly.pdbx_strand_id
1 'polypeptide(L)'
;MPILNLYREAYRDIPRTVWILAAVQLINRSGAMVLTFLALYLVDHLGLSLKQTGWVFSVYGVGAMLGGILGGWLTDRWGSRHIQAFSLLAAGLGFLALSQMTLYVGLLAAVLWIAVLGEMFRPANGAAISLWAPPGGMSQAYALNRMAVNLGGSIGPSLGGLLVGFGFTWLFIADGVTCLLAALGVWFLLPRQEIREEDLRPPQGKWQQGPPWRDGPFLALMLLIFMWSMGFFQIFSTFPLYIRDHFGMSSAGYGVLMGFSGVLILLFEMILIAKIKKHHPLRWIAWGAFLSGLGFALMPWFSHWIHAFFCVTIFTFGEMLVIPLSAALVGKRSHGRFKGQYMGMYTFAFSLAYVMAPLAGTRVFATMSPTTLWMGTGILGLLTMMGFLAMKRSFESWTG
;
A
#
# COMPACT_ATOMS: atom_id res chain seq x y z
N MET A 1 -14.01 -28.07 11.85
CA MET A 1 -15.22 -27.42 11.24
C MET A 1 -15.47 -25.96 11.66
N PRO A 2 -15.16 -25.46 12.86
CA PRO A 2 -15.41 -24.02 13.16
C PRO A 2 -14.54 -23.04 12.35
N ILE A 3 -13.31 -23.38 11.98
CA ILE A 3 -12.41 -22.50 11.24
C ILE A 3 -12.92 -22.27 9.80
N LEU A 4 -13.37 -23.32 9.11
CA LEU A 4 -13.94 -23.21 7.76
C LEU A 4 -15.17 -22.31 7.72
N ASN A 5 -16.02 -22.34 8.76
CA ASN A 5 -17.16 -21.44 8.87
C ASN A 5 -16.75 -19.97 9.05
N LEU A 6 -15.67 -19.69 9.80
CA LEU A 6 -15.13 -18.33 9.93
C LEU A 6 -14.65 -17.76 8.60
N TYR A 7 -13.96 -18.57 7.80
CA TYR A 7 -13.56 -18.16 6.44
C TYR A 7 -14.78 -17.94 5.55
N ARG A 8 -15.73 -18.87 5.55
CA ARG A 8 -16.95 -18.73 4.74
C ARG A 8 -17.74 -17.47 5.10
N GLU A 9 -17.84 -17.12 6.39
CA GLU A 9 -18.48 -15.88 6.83
C GLU A 9 -17.69 -14.63 6.42
N ALA A 10 -16.35 -14.67 6.49
CA ALA A 10 -15.49 -13.55 6.12
C ALA A 10 -15.61 -13.18 4.64
N TYR A 11 -15.85 -14.15 3.76
CA TYR A 11 -15.89 -13.96 2.31
C TYR A 11 -17.31 -13.97 1.71
N ARG A 12 -18.34 -14.32 2.50
CA ARG A 12 -19.69 -14.62 2.01
C ARG A 12 -20.35 -13.47 1.27
N ASP A 13 -20.20 -12.25 1.77
CA ASP A 13 -20.96 -11.09 1.30
C ASP A 13 -20.15 -10.18 0.36
N ILE A 14 -19.01 -10.65 -0.14
CA ILE A 14 -18.16 -9.86 -1.02
C ILE A 14 -18.67 -9.98 -2.47
N PRO A 15 -19.04 -8.85 -3.11
CA PRO A 15 -19.53 -8.84 -4.48
C PRO A 15 -18.50 -9.35 -5.49
N ARG A 16 -18.96 -9.96 -6.58
CA ARG A 16 -18.09 -10.43 -7.67
C ARG A 16 -17.17 -9.35 -8.22
N THR A 17 -17.63 -8.10 -8.28
CA THR A 17 -16.85 -6.97 -8.75
C THR A 17 -15.62 -6.71 -7.87
N VAL A 18 -15.74 -6.85 -6.56
CA VAL A 18 -14.61 -6.70 -5.63
C VAL A 18 -13.60 -7.85 -5.78
N TRP A 19 -14.06 -9.06 -6.06
CA TRP A 19 -13.19 -10.18 -6.42
C TRP A 19 -12.43 -9.95 -7.73
N ILE A 20 -13.08 -9.37 -8.73
CA ILE A 20 -12.42 -8.97 -10.00
C ILE A 20 -11.34 -7.91 -9.72
N LEU A 21 -11.63 -6.89 -8.90
CA LEU A 21 -10.65 -5.89 -8.50
C LEU A 21 -9.45 -6.52 -7.78
N ALA A 22 -9.70 -7.47 -6.88
CA ALA A 22 -8.64 -8.20 -6.19
C ALA A 22 -7.81 -9.07 -7.15
N ALA A 23 -8.44 -9.74 -8.12
CA ALA A 23 -7.74 -10.54 -9.14
C ALA A 23 -6.87 -9.65 -10.06
N VAL A 24 -7.39 -8.50 -10.50
CA VAL A 24 -6.63 -7.49 -11.27
C VAL A 24 -5.43 -7.01 -10.46
N GLN A 25 -5.65 -6.71 -9.18
CA GLN A 25 -4.59 -6.29 -8.27
C GLN A 25 -3.53 -7.39 -8.07
N LEU A 26 -3.95 -8.65 -7.93
CA LEU A 26 -3.05 -9.80 -7.83
C LEU A 26 -2.16 -9.92 -9.08
N ILE A 27 -2.76 -9.90 -10.28
CA ILE A 27 -2.03 -9.99 -11.55
C ILE A 27 -1.02 -8.84 -11.66
N ASN A 28 -1.45 -7.61 -11.41
CA ASN A 28 -0.59 -6.43 -11.47
C ASN A 28 0.57 -6.53 -10.47
N ARG A 29 0.33 -7.01 -9.25
CA ARG A 29 1.37 -7.11 -8.22
C ARG A 29 2.27 -8.32 -8.40
N SER A 30 1.78 -9.39 -9.00
CA SER A 30 2.63 -10.54 -9.37
C SER A 30 3.65 -10.19 -10.46
N GLY A 31 3.36 -9.16 -11.27
CA GLY A 31 4.29 -8.59 -12.23
C GLY A 31 5.26 -7.55 -11.66
N ALA A 32 5.11 -7.07 -10.42
CA ALA A 32 5.95 -6.01 -9.88
C ALA A 32 7.38 -6.49 -9.54
N MET A 33 8.08 -6.98 -10.55
CA MET A 33 9.43 -7.58 -10.47
C MET A 33 10.51 -6.53 -10.73
N VAL A 34 10.30 -5.65 -11.72
CA VAL A 34 11.30 -4.66 -12.16
C VAL A 34 11.77 -3.80 -11.00
N LEU A 35 10.88 -3.23 -10.20
CA LEU A 35 11.26 -2.37 -9.08
C LEU A 35 12.11 -3.08 -8.03
N THR A 36 11.88 -4.38 -7.81
CA THR A 36 12.65 -5.20 -6.88
C THR A 36 14.08 -5.40 -7.36
N PHE A 37 14.27 -5.62 -8.66
CA PHE A 37 15.57 -5.91 -9.27
C PHE A 37 16.18 -4.71 -10.00
N LEU A 38 15.52 -3.54 -9.95
CA LEU A 38 15.95 -2.35 -10.68
C LEU A 38 17.35 -1.90 -10.30
N ALA A 39 17.72 -1.93 -9.02
CA ALA A 39 19.04 -1.55 -8.56
C ALA A 39 20.13 -2.46 -9.18
N LEU A 40 19.90 -3.77 -9.20
CA LEU A 40 20.82 -4.74 -9.82
C LEU A 40 20.94 -4.50 -11.33
N TYR A 41 19.82 -4.27 -12.01
CA TYR A 41 19.81 -3.94 -13.43
C TYR A 41 20.64 -2.68 -13.74
N LEU A 42 20.45 -1.61 -12.94
CA LEU A 42 21.14 -0.33 -13.16
C LEU A 42 22.63 -0.43 -12.89
N VAL A 43 23.05 -1.11 -11.83
CA VAL A 43 24.46 -1.22 -11.43
C VAL A 43 25.16 -2.31 -12.22
N ASP A 44 24.63 -3.53 -12.22
CA ASP A 44 25.33 -4.71 -12.73
C ASP A 44 25.21 -4.85 -14.26
N HIS A 45 24.08 -4.43 -14.84
CA HIS A 45 23.85 -4.56 -16.29
C HIS A 45 24.16 -3.28 -17.07
N LEU A 46 23.75 -2.10 -16.56
CA LEU A 46 24.01 -0.83 -17.24
C LEU A 46 25.27 -0.12 -16.76
N GLY A 47 25.96 -0.61 -15.70
CA GLY A 47 27.19 -0.04 -15.18
C GLY A 47 27.02 1.36 -14.56
N LEU A 48 25.80 1.72 -14.11
CA LEU A 48 25.54 3.01 -13.52
C LEU A 48 26.12 3.10 -12.10
N SER A 49 26.59 4.29 -11.74
CA SER A 49 27.04 4.56 -10.37
C SER A 49 25.87 4.50 -9.37
N LEU A 50 26.20 4.23 -8.10
CA LEU A 50 25.21 4.25 -7.00
C LEU A 50 24.48 5.59 -6.90
N LYS A 51 25.17 6.70 -7.21
CA LYS A 51 24.57 8.04 -7.24
C LYS A 51 23.51 8.17 -8.34
N GLN A 52 23.80 7.69 -9.54
CA GLN A 52 22.85 7.68 -10.67
C GLN A 52 21.66 6.77 -10.38
N THR A 53 21.91 5.59 -9.80
CA THR A 53 20.85 4.67 -9.34
C THR A 53 19.95 5.34 -8.31
N GLY A 54 20.52 6.07 -7.33
CA GLY A 54 19.75 6.83 -6.35
C GLY A 54 18.85 7.88 -6.99
N TRP A 55 19.31 8.58 -8.03
CA TRP A 55 18.47 9.53 -8.78
C TRP A 55 17.28 8.84 -9.48
N VAL A 56 17.47 7.63 -10.03
CA VAL A 56 16.38 6.86 -10.66
C VAL A 56 15.27 6.56 -9.65
N PHE A 57 15.63 6.11 -8.45
CA PHE A 57 14.64 5.86 -7.37
C PHE A 57 13.98 7.15 -6.88
N SER A 58 14.72 8.25 -6.81
CA SER A 58 14.17 9.56 -6.43
C SER A 58 13.14 10.04 -7.45
N VAL A 59 13.44 9.91 -8.75
CA VAL A 59 12.51 10.23 -9.85
C VAL A 59 11.26 9.36 -9.78
N TYR A 60 11.41 8.05 -9.51
CA TYR A 60 10.27 7.17 -9.29
C TYR A 60 9.40 7.65 -8.12
N GLY A 61 10.02 7.97 -6.97
CA GLY A 61 9.29 8.44 -5.79
C GLY A 61 8.49 9.72 -6.05
N VAL A 62 9.11 10.70 -6.71
CA VAL A 62 8.42 11.94 -7.11
C VAL A 62 7.27 11.64 -8.09
N GLY A 63 7.54 10.80 -9.09
CA GLY A 63 6.51 10.36 -10.05
C GLY A 63 5.33 9.68 -9.37
N ALA A 64 5.58 8.81 -8.39
CA ALA A 64 4.55 8.11 -7.64
C ALA A 64 3.66 9.06 -6.82
N MET A 65 4.25 10.09 -6.21
CA MET A 65 3.50 11.14 -5.49
C MET A 65 2.59 11.91 -6.45
N LEU A 66 3.12 12.35 -7.60
CA LEU A 66 2.35 13.05 -8.63
C LEU A 66 1.24 12.16 -9.19
N GLY A 67 1.56 10.89 -9.48
CA GLY A 67 0.60 9.90 -9.97
C GLY A 67 -0.57 9.67 -9.00
N GLY A 68 -0.30 9.60 -7.70
CA GLY A 68 -1.33 9.49 -6.68
C GLY A 68 -2.33 10.66 -6.68
N ILE A 69 -1.84 11.90 -6.78
CA ILE A 69 -2.67 13.10 -6.81
C ILE A 69 -3.45 13.20 -8.14
N LEU A 70 -2.74 13.08 -9.26
CA LEU A 70 -3.35 13.16 -10.60
C LEU A 70 -4.36 12.03 -10.82
N GLY A 71 -4.03 10.81 -10.40
CA GLY A 71 -4.90 9.66 -10.51
C GLY A 71 -6.19 9.84 -9.73
N GLY A 72 -6.12 10.42 -8.52
CA GLY A 72 -7.31 10.76 -7.74
C GLY A 72 -8.21 11.76 -8.46
N TRP A 73 -7.63 12.87 -8.94
CA TRP A 73 -8.37 13.93 -9.63
C TRP A 73 -8.98 13.44 -10.96
N LEU A 74 -8.22 12.67 -11.74
CA LEU A 74 -8.71 12.11 -13.00
C LEU A 74 -9.80 11.04 -12.78
N THR A 75 -9.69 10.27 -11.69
CA THR A 75 -10.69 9.27 -11.32
C THR A 75 -12.06 9.91 -11.07
N ASP A 76 -12.09 11.09 -10.44
CA ASP A 76 -13.33 11.83 -10.20
C ASP A 76 -13.96 12.38 -11.50
N ARG A 77 -13.15 12.61 -12.53
CA ARG A 77 -13.62 13.15 -13.82
C ARG A 77 -14.00 12.07 -14.82
N TRP A 78 -13.18 11.02 -14.93
CA TRP A 78 -13.30 10.00 -15.98
C TRP A 78 -13.77 8.65 -15.46
N GLY A 79 -13.94 8.53 -14.15
CA GLY A 79 -14.36 7.29 -13.48
C GLY A 79 -13.20 6.32 -13.24
N SER A 80 -13.36 5.52 -12.19
CA SER A 80 -12.31 4.62 -11.70
C SER A 80 -11.89 3.56 -12.72
N ARG A 81 -12.84 3.01 -13.50
CA ARG A 81 -12.56 1.99 -14.51
C ARG A 81 -11.63 2.49 -15.62
N HIS A 82 -11.90 3.69 -16.16
CA HIS A 82 -11.10 4.26 -17.25
C HIS A 82 -9.68 4.58 -16.78
N ILE A 83 -9.54 5.16 -15.58
CA ILE A 83 -8.22 5.49 -15.03
C ILE A 83 -7.43 4.24 -14.68
N GLN A 84 -8.04 3.20 -14.11
CA GLN A 84 -7.36 1.93 -13.87
C GLN A 84 -6.84 1.31 -15.18
N ALA A 85 -7.69 1.20 -16.20
CA ALA A 85 -7.31 0.62 -17.48
C ALA A 85 -6.21 1.44 -18.18
N PHE A 86 -6.35 2.78 -18.22
CA PHE A 86 -5.35 3.68 -18.79
C PHE A 86 -4.00 3.59 -18.06
N SER A 87 -4.02 3.64 -16.73
CA SER A 87 -2.84 3.56 -15.88
C SER A 87 -2.05 2.26 -16.13
N LEU A 88 -2.75 1.12 -16.09
CA LEU A 88 -2.14 -0.19 -16.32
C LEU A 88 -1.60 -0.34 -17.76
N LEU A 89 -2.36 0.12 -18.75
CA LEU A 89 -1.91 0.12 -20.15
C LEU A 89 -0.66 0.97 -20.33
N ALA A 90 -0.67 2.20 -19.83
CA ALA A 90 0.46 3.12 -19.94
C ALA A 90 1.71 2.65 -19.19
N ALA A 91 1.54 2.06 -17.99
CA ALA A 91 2.63 1.45 -17.25
C ALA A 91 3.19 0.23 -17.99
N GLY A 92 2.32 -0.64 -18.51
CA GLY A 92 2.73 -1.83 -19.28
C GLY A 92 3.57 -1.46 -20.51
N LEU A 93 3.11 -0.49 -21.30
CA LEU A 93 3.88 0.03 -22.44
C LEU A 93 5.18 0.69 -21.98
N GLY A 94 5.17 1.40 -20.84
CA GLY A 94 6.35 2.00 -20.24
C GLY A 94 7.41 0.95 -19.85
N PHE A 95 7.02 -0.16 -19.24
CA PHE A 95 7.95 -1.26 -18.92
C PHE A 95 8.54 -1.90 -20.18
N LEU A 96 7.73 -2.12 -21.21
CA LEU A 96 8.23 -2.64 -22.48
C LEU A 96 9.20 -1.65 -23.17
N ALA A 97 8.93 -0.35 -23.12
CA ALA A 97 9.83 0.68 -23.61
C ALA A 97 11.12 0.75 -22.78
N LEU A 98 11.03 0.64 -21.46
CA LEU A 98 12.18 0.68 -20.55
C LEU A 98 13.19 -0.44 -20.85
N SER A 99 12.72 -1.62 -21.31
CA SER A 99 13.58 -2.74 -21.70
C SER A 99 14.56 -2.42 -22.86
N GLN A 100 14.27 -1.37 -23.64
CA GLN A 100 15.06 -0.94 -24.79
C GLN A 100 15.91 0.32 -24.49
N MET A 101 15.77 0.90 -23.29
CA MET A 101 16.44 2.14 -22.92
C MET A 101 17.83 1.88 -22.38
N THR A 102 18.85 2.43 -23.06
CA THR A 102 20.26 2.38 -22.62
C THR A 102 20.78 3.75 -22.20
N LEU A 103 20.20 4.83 -22.75
CA LEU A 103 20.57 6.20 -22.40
C LEU A 103 20.01 6.59 -21.04
N TYR A 104 20.85 7.10 -20.15
CA TYR A 104 20.48 7.49 -18.79
C TYR A 104 19.30 8.47 -18.72
N VAL A 105 19.28 9.50 -19.60
CA VAL A 105 18.17 10.46 -19.65
C VAL A 105 16.87 9.80 -20.12
N GLY A 106 16.93 8.91 -21.10
CA GLY A 106 15.78 8.13 -21.55
C GLY A 106 15.21 7.22 -20.45
N LEU A 107 16.11 6.61 -19.67
CA LEU A 107 15.75 5.77 -18.52
C LEU A 107 15.05 6.60 -17.43
N LEU A 108 15.54 7.79 -17.09
CA LEU A 108 14.89 8.69 -16.14
C LEU A 108 13.48 9.08 -16.62
N ALA A 109 13.35 9.41 -17.91
CA ALA A 109 12.06 9.77 -18.51
C ALA A 109 11.07 8.59 -18.48
N ALA A 110 11.53 7.39 -18.85
CA ALA A 110 10.70 6.18 -18.82
C ALA A 110 10.27 5.81 -17.38
N VAL A 111 11.17 5.89 -16.40
CA VAL A 111 10.88 5.65 -15.00
C VAL A 111 9.89 6.68 -14.45
N LEU A 112 10.04 7.96 -14.80
CA LEU A 112 9.07 9.01 -14.43
C LEU A 112 7.69 8.71 -15.03
N TRP A 113 7.65 8.34 -16.32
CA TRP A 113 6.41 7.94 -17.01
C TRP A 113 5.71 6.80 -16.29
N ILE A 114 6.43 5.70 -16.04
CA ILE A 114 5.90 4.52 -15.36
C ILE A 114 5.40 4.90 -13.95
N ALA A 115 6.17 5.70 -13.22
CA ALA A 115 5.81 6.10 -11.86
C ALA A 115 4.56 6.98 -11.83
N VAL A 116 4.50 8.03 -12.67
CA VAL A 116 3.33 8.93 -12.70
C VAL A 116 2.09 8.18 -13.16
N LEU A 117 2.16 7.52 -14.32
CA LEU A 117 0.98 6.91 -14.92
C LEU A 117 0.60 5.60 -14.22
N GLY A 118 1.57 4.78 -13.81
CA GLY A 118 1.31 3.51 -13.12
C GLY A 118 0.71 3.72 -11.71
N GLU A 119 1.19 4.70 -10.97
CA GLU A 119 0.70 4.95 -9.61
C GLU A 119 -0.68 5.64 -9.56
N MET A 120 -1.20 6.14 -10.70
CA MET A 120 -2.62 6.54 -10.80
C MET A 120 -3.58 5.37 -10.53
N PHE A 121 -3.13 4.14 -10.73
CA PHE A 121 -3.92 2.94 -10.46
C PHE A 121 -4.40 2.85 -9.01
N ARG A 122 -3.55 3.20 -8.03
CA ARG A 122 -3.87 3.04 -6.61
C ARG A 122 -5.10 3.82 -6.15
N PRO A 123 -5.20 5.16 -6.36
CA PRO A 123 -6.40 5.91 -5.98
C PRO A 123 -7.63 5.47 -6.79
N ALA A 124 -7.47 5.14 -8.07
CA ALA A 124 -8.56 4.66 -8.90
C ALA A 124 -9.10 3.30 -8.42
N ASN A 125 -8.22 2.37 -8.06
CA ASN A 125 -8.61 1.08 -7.46
C ASN A 125 -9.28 1.26 -6.10
N GLY A 126 -8.75 2.14 -5.24
CA GLY A 126 -9.36 2.48 -3.97
C GLY A 126 -10.77 3.07 -4.12
N ALA A 127 -10.96 3.98 -5.08
CA ALA A 127 -12.27 4.55 -5.40
C ALA A 127 -13.25 3.47 -5.93
N ALA A 128 -12.77 2.55 -6.79
CA ALA A 128 -13.55 1.43 -7.28
C ALA A 128 -14.01 0.50 -6.16
N ILE A 129 -13.10 0.13 -5.23
CA ILE A 129 -13.43 -0.69 -4.06
C ILE A 129 -14.50 0.01 -3.22
N SER A 130 -14.36 1.32 -2.97
CA SER A 130 -15.35 2.10 -2.21
C SER A 130 -16.73 2.12 -2.87
N LEU A 131 -16.76 2.09 -4.21
CA LEU A 131 -18.01 2.10 -4.98
C LEU A 131 -18.74 0.75 -4.92
N TRP A 132 -17.98 -0.35 -5.03
CA TRP A 132 -18.52 -1.69 -5.18
C TRP A 132 -18.56 -2.50 -3.88
N ALA A 133 -18.02 -1.96 -2.78
CA ALA A 133 -18.09 -2.61 -1.48
C ALA A 133 -19.55 -2.68 -0.97
N PRO A 134 -19.97 -3.80 -0.38
CA PRO A 134 -21.31 -3.92 0.15
C PRO A 134 -21.50 -3.03 1.38
N PRO A 135 -22.74 -2.64 1.72
CA PRO A 135 -23.03 -1.94 2.97
C PRO A 135 -22.46 -2.69 4.16
N GLY A 136 -21.67 -2.03 5.00
CA GLY A 136 -20.97 -2.64 6.15
C GLY A 136 -19.79 -3.54 5.82
N GLY A 137 -19.48 -3.79 4.52
CA GLY A 137 -18.39 -4.66 4.06
C GLY A 137 -17.15 -3.94 3.53
N MET A 138 -17.08 -2.62 3.64
CA MET A 138 -15.97 -1.80 3.11
C MET A 138 -14.59 -2.29 3.59
N SER A 139 -14.46 -2.56 4.88
CA SER A 139 -13.18 -3.02 5.47
C SER A 139 -12.78 -4.40 4.94
N GLN A 140 -13.74 -5.30 4.71
CA GLN A 140 -13.50 -6.63 4.14
C GLN A 140 -13.07 -6.53 2.66
N ALA A 141 -13.68 -5.61 1.89
CA ALA A 141 -13.30 -5.35 0.51
C ALA A 141 -11.84 -4.84 0.40
N TYR A 142 -11.44 -3.92 1.27
CA TYR A 142 -10.05 -3.45 1.33
C TYR A 142 -9.08 -4.52 1.85
N ALA A 143 -9.49 -5.34 2.81
CA ALA A 143 -8.68 -6.47 3.29
C ALA A 143 -8.45 -7.52 2.19
N LEU A 144 -9.48 -7.85 1.40
CA LEU A 144 -9.33 -8.74 0.24
C LEU A 144 -8.35 -8.16 -0.80
N ASN A 145 -8.48 -6.87 -1.11
CA ASN A 145 -7.54 -6.21 -2.02
C ASN A 145 -6.10 -6.22 -1.49
N ARG A 146 -5.91 -5.98 -0.18
CA ARG A 146 -4.60 -6.04 0.47
C ARG A 146 -4.01 -7.45 0.44
N MET A 147 -4.82 -8.48 0.66
CA MET A 147 -4.40 -9.87 0.52
C MET A 147 -3.88 -10.15 -0.89
N ALA A 148 -4.56 -9.65 -1.93
CA ALA A 148 -4.10 -9.76 -3.32
C ALA A 148 -2.77 -9.02 -3.55
N VAL A 149 -2.57 -7.82 -2.95
CA VAL A 149 -1.31 -7.08 -2.99
C VAL A 149 -0.18 -7.89 -2.36
N ASN A 150 -0.38 -8.45 -1.18
CA ASN A 150 0.64 -9.20 -0.45
C ASN A 150 0.99 -10.51 -1.15
N LEU A 151 -0.01 -11.23 -1.64
CA LEU A 151 0.20 -12.47 -2.38
C LEU A 151 0.96 -12.20 -3.69
N GLY A 152 0.54 -11.19 -4.46
CA GLY A 152 1.24 -10.79 -5.68
C GLY A 152 2.66 -10.30 -5.41
N GLY A 153 2.83 -9.49 -4.34
CA GLY A 153 4.14 -9.03 -3.88
C GLY A 153 5.09 -10.13 -3.39
N SER A 154 4.56 -11.31 -3.03
CA SER A 154 5.37 -12.49 -2.74
C SER A 154 5.72 -13.28 -4.01
N ILE A 155 4.76 -13.41 -4.93
CA ILE A 155 4.94 -14.12 -6.21
C ILE A 155 5.93 -13.38 -7.12
N GLY A 156 5.78 -12.05 -7.25
CA GLY A 156 6.58 -11.23 -8.17
C GLY A 156 8.09 -11.39 -7.97
N PRO A 157 8.66 -11.04 -6.81
CA PRO A 157 10.09 -11.20 -6.57
C PRO A 157 10.60 -12.64 -6.73
N SER A 158 9.79 -13.64 -6.36
CA SER A 158 10.16 -15.05 -6.49
C SER A 158 10.29 -15.46 -7.96
N LEU A 159 9.32 -15.09 -8.80
CA LEU A 159 9.39 -15.33 -10.25
C LEU A 159 10.47 -14.45 -10.90
N GLY A 160 10.61 -13.20 -10.46
CA GLY A 160 11.62 -12.28 -10.95
C GLY A 160 13.04 -12.79 -10.76
N GLY A 161 13.34 -13.37 -9.59
CA GLY A 161 14.64 -14.00 -9.33
C GLY A 161 14.98 -15.14 -10.29
N LEU A 162 13.99 -15.94 -10.71
CA LEU A 162 14.16 -16.97 -11.74
C LEU A 162 14.38 -16.35 -13.13
N LEU A 163 13.61 -15.30 -13.47
CA LEU A 163 13.69 -14.64 -14.77
C LEU A 163 15.02 -13.90 -14.99
N VAL A 164 15.63 -13.35 -13.94
CA VAL A 164 16.97 -12.73 -14.02
C VAL A 164 18.01 -13.71 -14.57
N GLY A 165 17.90 -15.00 -14.25
CA GLY A 165 18.77 -16.03 -14.79
C GLY A 165 18.72 -16.19 -16.32
N PHE A 166 17.63 -15.76 -16.96
CA PHE A 166 17.46 -15.72 -18.42
C PHE A 166 17.76 -14.33 -19.02
N GLY A 167 18.01 -13.32 -18.17
CA GLY A 167 18.30 -11.94 -18.54
C GLY A 167 17.27 -10.94 -18.04
N PHE A 168 17.73 -9.73 -17.72
CA PHE A 168 16.88 -8.67 -17.16
C PHE A 168 15.72 -8.23 -18.06
N THR A 169 15.86 -8.37 -19.37
CA THR A 169 14.80 -8.04 -20.35
C THR A 169 13.50 -8.78 -20.06
N TRP A 170 13.58 -10.02 -19.57
CA TRP A 170 12.40 -10.81 -19.22
C TRP A 170 11.60 -10.24 -18.04
N LEU A 171 12.26 -9.53 -17.12
CA LEU A 171 11.54 -8.82 -16.05
C LEU A 171 10.64 -7.72 -16.60
N PHE A 172 11.17 -6.90 -17.51
CA PHE A 172 10.41 -5.82 -18.15
C PHE A 172 9.24 -6.35 -18.98
N ILE A 173 9.49 -7.46 -19.74
CA ILE A 173 8.42 -8.10 -20.51
C ILE A 173 7.34 -8.66 -19.57
N ALA A 174 7.70 -9.33 -18.49
CA ALA A 174 6.76 -9.90 -17.54
C ALA A 174 5.91 -8.81 -16.87
N ASP A 175 6.54 -7.72 -16.38
CA ASP A 175 5.81 -6.58 -15.78
C ASP A 175 4.92 -5.90 -16.83
N GLY A 176 5.42 -5.71 -18.05
CA GLY A 176 4.64 -5.15 -19.15
C GLY A 176 3.41 -6.00 -19.46
N VAL A 177 3.59 -7.30 -19.67
CA VAL A 177 2.51 -8.24 -20.01
C VAL A 177 1.49 -8.34 -18.86
N THR A 178 1.92 -8.46 -17.62
CA THR A 178 0.99 -8.53 -16.47
C THR A 178 0.19 -7.24 -16.31
N CYS A 179 0.80 -6.07 -16.53
CA CYS A 179 0.08 -4.80 -16.56
C CYS A 179 -0.96 -4.76 -17.70
N LEU A 180 -0.60 -5.21 -18.91
CA LEU A 180 -1.53 -5.28 -20.03
C LEU A 180 -2.68 -6.26 -19.78
N LEU A 181 -2.40 -7.44 -19.23
CA LEU A 181 -3.44 -8.40 -18.83
C LEU A 181 -4.37 -7.83 -17.76
N ALA A 182 -3.81 -7.13 -16.77
CA ALA A 182 -4.58 -6.45 -15.74
C ALA A 182 -5.46 -5.32 -16.36
N ALA A 183 -4.93 -4.55 -17.31
CA ALA A 183 -5.69 -3.54 -18.05
C ALA A 183 -6.88 -4.14 -18.83
N LEU A 184 -6.65 -5.26 -19.52
CA LEU A 184 -7.71 -6.01 -20.21
C LEU A 184 -8.73 -6.54 -19.20
N GLY A 185 -8.29 -7.08 -18.07
CA GLY A 185 -9.17 -7.52 -16.99
C GLY A 185 -10.09 -6.40 -16.49
N VAL A 186 -9.52 -5.19 -16.25
CA VAL A 186 -10.33 -4.01 -15.90
C VAL A 186 -11.32 -3.67 -17.00
N TRP A 187 -10.86 -3.65 -18.25
CA TRP A 187 -11.68 -3.21 -19.38
C TRP A 187 -12.84 -4.14 -19.70
N PHE A 188 -12.64 -5.45 -19.63
CA PHE A 188 -13.65 -6.42 -20.04
C PHE A 188 -14.48 -6.96 -18.88
N LEU A 189 -13.91 -7.08 -17.66
CA LEU A 189 -14.58 -7.73 -16.54
C LEU A 189 -15.26 -6.75 -15.57
N LEU A 190 -14.75 -5.49 -15.46
CA LEU A 190 -15.42 -4.51 -14.61
C LEU A 190 -16.63 -3.90 -15.32
N PRO A 191 -17.77 -3.80 -14.64
CA PRO A 191 -18.95 -3.14 -15.18
C PRO A 191 -18.64 -1.69 -15.57
N ARG A 192 -19.33 -1.19 -16.60
CA ARG A 192 -19.29 0.24 -16.90
C ARG A 192 -19.88 1.00 -15.72
N GLN A 193 -19.15 1.96 -15.24
CA GLN A 193 -19.62 2.87 -14.22
C GLN A 193 -20.50 3.90 -14.91
N GLU A 194 -21.81 3.73 -14.83
CA GLU A 194 -22.72 4.85 -15.08
C GLU A 194 -22.60 5.76 -13.86
N ILE A 195 -22.00 6.94 -14.03
CA ILE A 195 -22.03 8.00 -13.02
C ILE A 195 -23.49 8.46 -13.01
N ARG A 196 -24.29 7.93 -12.09
CA ARG A 196 -25.66 8.40 -11.92
C ARG A 196 -25.62 9.83 -11.41
N GLU A 197 -26.52 10.65 -11.89
CA GLU A 197 -26.66 12.03 -11.35
C GLU A 197 -26.86 12.04 -9.84
N GLU A 198 -27.42 10.98 -9.26
CA GLU A 198 -27.55 10.76 -7.82
C GLU A 198 -26.18 10.63 -7.11
N ASP A 199 -25.17 10.03 -7.76
CA ASP A 199 -23.80 9.93 -7.23
C ASP A 199 -23.06 11.28 -7.26
N LEU A 200 -23.53 12.21 -8.08
CA LEU A 200 -23.04 13.59 -8.18
C LEU A 200 -23.77 14.53 -7.21
N ARG A 201 -24.95 14.13 -6.70
CA ARG A 201 -25.67 14.94 -5.71
C ARG A 201 -24.92 14.92 -4.39
N PRO A 202 -24.74 16.09 -3.76
CA PRO A 202 -24.25 16.12 -2.39
C PRO A 202 -25.20 15.30 -1.52
N PRO A 203 -24.69 14.48 -0.57
CA PRO A 203 -25.54 13.74 0.34
C PRO A 203 -26.50 14.75 1.03
N GLN A 204 -27.80 14.41 1.02
CA GLN A 204 -28.80 15.20 1.74
C GLN A 204 -28.55 15.06 3.24
N GLY A 205 -27.77 15.96 3.80
CA GLY A 205 -27.41 15.98 5.22
C GLY A 205 -26.46 17.14 5.53
N LYS A 206 -26.24 17.42 6.82
CA LYS A 206 -25.45 18.55 7.35
C LYS A 206 -23.98 18.63 6.86
N TRP A 207 -23.53 17.71 6.03
CA TRP A 207 -22.14 17.57 5.58
C TRP A 207 -22.02 17.85 4.09
N GLN A 208 -21.96 19.14 3.72
CA GLN A 208 -21.48 19.53 2.39
C GLN A 208 -19.98 19.23 2.33
N GLN A 209 -19.62 18.05 1.81
CA GLN A 209 -18.23 17.69 1.63
C GLN A 209 -17.64 18.50 0.47
N GLY A 210 -16.76 19.43 0.84
CA GLY A 210 -15.88 20.11 -0.09
C GLY A 210 -14.71 19.19 -0.51
N PRO A 211 -13.78 19.72 -1.29
CA PRO A 211 -12.55 19.02 -1.64
C PRO A 211 -11.76 18.64 -0.38
N PRO A 212 -10.97 17.53 -0.42
CA PRO A 212 -10.33 16.94 0.76
C PRO A 212 -9.38 17.89 1.51
N TRP A 213 -8.79 18.88 0.84
CA TRP A 213 -7.92 19.90 1.47
C TRP A 213 -8.68 20.94 2.34
N ARG A 214 -10.00 20.95 2.31
CA ARG A 214 -10.85 21.75 3.18
C ARG A 214 -11.51 20.96 4.31
N ASP A 215 -11.28 19.65 4.34
CA ASP A 215 -11.81 18.74 5.35
C ASP A 215 -10.81 18.58 6.50
N GLY A 216 -10.89 19.45 7.51
CA GLY A 216 -9.95 19.46 8.64
C GLY A 216 -9.80 18.11 9.34
N PRO A 217 -10.91 17.43 9.72
CA PRO A 217 -10.83 16.09 10.29
C PRO A 217 -10.16 15.05 9.37
N PHE A 218 -10.40 15.12 8.05
CA PHE A 218 -9.72 14.25 7.09
C PHE A 218 -8.22 14.54 7.02
N LEU A 219 -7.81 15.81 7.02
CA LEU A 219 -6.39 16.18 7.03
C LEU A 219 -5.69 15.69 8.29
N ALA A 220 -6.34 15.78 9.45
CA ALA A 220 -5.82 15.21 10.70
C ALA A 220 -5.68 13.68 10.61
N LEU A 221 -6.64 12.98 9.99
CA LEU A 221 -6.53 11.55 9.71
C LEU A 221 -5.32 11.26 8.81
N MET A 222 -5.11 12.04 7.74
CA MET A 222 -3.96 11.88 6.82
C MET A 222 -2.63 12.09 7.54
N LEU A 223 -2.55 13.09 8.43
CA LEU A 223 -1.37 13.33 9.25
C LEU A 223 -1.06 12.11 10.16
N LEU A 224 -2.05 11.57 10.83
CA LEU A 224 -1.86 10.39 11.69
C LEU A 224 -1.46 9.14 10.88
N ILE A 225 -2.05 8.95 9.70
CA ILE A 225 -1.66 7.87 8.78
C ILE A 225 -0.22 8.07 8.29
N PHE A 226 0.16 9.28 7.92
CA PHE A 226 1.54 9.61 7.54
C PHE A 226 2.52 9.30 8.69
N MET A 227 2.22 9.75 9.91
CA MET A 227 3.06 9.48 11.09
C MET A 227 3.22 7.98 11.34
N TRP A 228 2.13 7.22 11.32
CA TRP A 228 2.18 5.76 11.44
C TRP A 228 3.03 5.13 10.33
N SER A 229 2.84 5.59 9.09
CA SER A 229 3.56 5.08 7.92
C SER A 229 5.06 5.36 7.96
N MET A 230 5.50 6.41 8.65
CA MET A 230 6.93 6.69 8.89
C MET A 230 7.60 5.55 9.69
N GLY A 231 6.90 4.99 10.68
CA GLY A 231 7.35 3.79 11.40
C GLY A 231 7.25 2.53 10.53
N PHE A 232 6.12 2.36 9.83
CA PHE A 232 5.87 1.21 8.96
C PHE A 232 6.94 1.03 7.88
N PHE A 233 7.32 2.08 7.18
CA PHE A 233 8.26 1.99 6.07
C PHE A 233 9.72 1.78 6.49
N GLN A 234 10.03 1.78 7.78
CA GLN A 234 11.34 1.34 8.27
C GLN A 234 11.62 -0.13 7.92
N ILE A 235 10.56 -0.92 7.71
CA ILE A 235 10.65 -2.34 7.32
C ILE A 235 11.41 -2.55 6.00
N PHE A 236 11.44 -1.55 5.12
CA PHE A 236 12.15 -1.62 3.83
C PHE A 236 13.54 -0.97 3.83
N SER A 237 13.95 -0.32 4.91
CA SER A 237 15.21 0.43 4.96
C SER A 237 16.13 0.02 6.10
N THR A 238 15.81 0.41 7.31
CA THR A 238 16.65 0.19 8.49
C THR A 238 16.43 -1.18 9.13
N PHE A 239 15.25 -1.75 8.99
CA PHE A 239 14.91 -3.03 9.60
C PHE A 239 15.74 -4.20 9.05
N PRO A 240 15.96 -4.39 7.73
CA PRO A 240 16.85 -5.44 7.23
C PRO A 240 18.27 -5.36 7.80
N LEU A 241 18.79 -4.13 7.91
CA LEU A 241 20.13 -3.89 8.49
C LEU A 241 20.15 -4.32 9.96
N TYR A 242 19.12 -3.93 10.71
CA TYR A 242 19.02 -4.27 12.12
C TYR A 242 18.88 -5.78 12.36
N ILE A 243 18.07 -6.47 11.53
CA ILE A 243 17.91 -7.94 11.60
C ILE A 243 19.25 -8.64 11.36
N ARG A 244 20.05 -8.15 10.42
CA ARG A 244 21.38 -8.68 10.17
C ARG A 244 22.33 -8.41 11.33
N ASP A 245 22.42 -7.17 11.79
CA ASP A 245 23.47 -6.73 12.71
C ASP A 245 23.16 -7.10 14.17
N HIS A 246 21.90 -7.09 14.58
CA HIS A 246 21.49 -7.38 15.97
C HIS A 246 21.12 -8.85 16.20
N PHE A 247 20.44 -9.49 15.22
CA PHE A 247 20.00 -10.88 15.32
C PHE A 247 20.93 -11.87 14.61
N GLY A 248 21.93 -11.40 13.88
CA GLY A 248 22.85 -12.25 13.11
C GLY A 248 22.17 -13.01 11.97
N MET A 249 20.99 -12.57 11.52
CA MET A 249 20.23 -13.27 10.49
C MET A 249 20.73 -12.88 9.10
N SER A 250 20.89 -13.87 8.24
CA SER A 250 21.22 -13.67 6.83
C SER A 250 20.07 -12.97 6.07
N SER A 251 20.34 -12.52 4.85
CA SER A 251 19.28 -11.99 3.95
C SER A 251 18.17 -13.00 3.69
N ALA A 252 18.51 -14.30 3.63
CA ALA A 252 17.52 -15.38 3.54
C ALA A 252 16.66 -15.47 4.80
N GLY A 253 17.28 -15.33 5.99
CA GLY A 253 16.56 -15.27 7.28
C GLY A 253 15.59 -14.10 7.38
N TYR A 254 15.99 -12.91 6.90
CA TYR A 254 15.08 -11.77 6.76
C TYR A 254 13.91 -12.09 5.81
N GLY A 255 14.19 -12.72 4.67
CA GLY A 255 13.16 -13.18 3.73
C GLY A 255 12.15 -14.13 4.36
N VAL A 256 12.62 -15.10 5.18
CA VAL A 256 11.75 -16.02 5.93
C VAL A 256 10.89 -15.26 6.94
N LEU A 257 11.46 -14.27 7.65
CA LEU A 257 10.75 -13.45 8.62
C LEU A 257 9.62 -12.63 7.96
N MET A 258 9.89 -12.06 6.79
CA MET A 258 8.88 -11.32 6.00
C MET A 258 7.85 -12.26 5.38
N GLY A 259 8.26 -13.43 4.90
CA GLY A 259 7.36 -14.47 4.43
C GLY A 259 6.40 -14.95 5.51
N PHE A 260 6.90 -15.11 6.75
CA PHE A 260 6.08 -15.43 7.91
C PHE A 260 5.02 -14.35 8.20
N SER A 261 5.39 -13.06 8.16
CA SER A 261 4.42 -11.95 8.24
C SER A 261 3.35 -12.07 7.14
N GLY A 262 3.75 -12.33 5.90
CA GLY A 262 2.82 -12.53 4.78
C GLY A 262 1.85 -13.70 5.01
N VAL A 263 2.32 -14.82 5.57
CA VAL A 263 1.48 -15.97 5.94
C VAL A 263 0.48 -15.60 7.03
N LEU A 264 0.90 -14.86 8.06
CA LEU A 264 -0.01 -14.38 9.10
C LEU A 264 -1.12 -13.49 8.51
N ILE A 265 -0.78 -12.58 7.60
CA ILE A 265 -1.75 -11.72 6.92
C ILE A 265 -2.76 -12.60 6.15
N LEU A 266 -2.26 -13.54 5.33
CA LEU A 266 -3.10 -14.42 4.52
C LEU A 266 -4.09 -15.23 5.39
N LEU A 267 -3.63 -15.74 6.52
CA LEU A 267 -4.44 -16.59 7.39
C LEU A 267 -5.41 -15.81 8.27
N PHE A 268 -5.01 -14.67 8.81
CA PHE A 268 -5.74 -14.03 9.91
C PHE A 268 -6.44 -12.73 9.55
N GLU A 269 -5.98 -11.96 8.54
CA GLU A 269 -6.48 -10.62 8.28
C GLU A 269 -7.99 -10.58 7.98
N MET A 270 -8.46 -11.44 7.07
CA MET A 270 -9.88 -11.47 6.72
C MET A 270 -10.78 -11.86 7.89
N ILE A 271 -10.34 -12.83 8.69
CA ILE A 271 -11.08 -13.28 9.89
C ILE A 271 -11.12 -12.16 10.93
N LEU A 272 -9.97 -11.51 11.16
CA LEU A 272 -9.84 -10.40 12.11
C LEU A 272 -10.78 -9.26 11.73
N ILE A 273 -10.72 -8.80 10.48
CA ILE A 273 -11.55 -7.70 9.97
C ILE A 273 -13.03 -8.06 10.01
N ALA A 274 -13.40 -9.31 9.67
CA ALA A 274 -14.80 -9.77 9.75
C ALA A 274 -15.35 -9.72 11.18
N LYS A 275 -14.56 -10.11 12.17
CA LYS A 275 -14.97 -10.09 13.58
C LYS A 275 -15.16 -8.69 14.14
N ILE A 276 -14.32 -7.74 13.71
CA ILE A 276 -14.33 -6.37 14.27
C ILE A 276 -15.22 -5.39 13.48
N LYS A 277 -15.81 -5.81 12.36
CA LYS A 277 -16.59 -4.93 11.46
C LYS A 277 -17.75 -4.18 12.14
N LYS A 278 -18.30 -4.74 13.24
CA LYS A 278 -19.38 -4.13 14.03
C LYS A 278 -18.93 -3.04 14.99
N HIS A 279 -17.63 -2.88 15.17
CA HIS A 279 -17.05 -1.95 16.12
C HIS A 279 -16.57 -0.67 15.43
N HIS A 280 -16.39 0.38 16.20
CA HIS A 280 -15.90 1.66 15.67
C HIS A 280 -14.48 1.53 15.11
N PRO A 281 -14.26 1.82 13.81
CA PRO A 281 -12.97 1.52 13.14
C PRO A 281 -11.78 2.26 13.75
N LEU A 282 -11.93 3.53 14.15
CA LEU A 282 -10.83 4.32 14.76
C LEU A 282 -10.26 3.69 16.02
N ARG A 283 -11.08 2.97 16.81
CA ARG A 283 -10.59 2.27 18.00
C ARG A 283 -9.60 1.17 17.61
N TRP A 284 -9.92 0.41 16.57
CA TRP A 284 -9.08 -0.69 16.11
C TRP A 284 -7.85 -0.19 15.34
N ILE A 285 -7.99 0.90 14.57
CA ILE A 285 -6.85 1.59 13.96
C ILE A 285 -5.87 2.07 15.05
N ALA A 286 -6.39 2.67 16.14
CA ALA A 286 -5.59 3.12 17.26
C ALA A 286 -4.79 1.97 17.91
N TRP A 287 -5.46 0.85 18.21
CA TRP A 287 -4.79 -0.34 18.71
C TRP A 287 -3.79 -0.92 17.71
N GLY A 288 -4.11 -0.92 16.42
CA GLY A 288 -3.20 -1.33 15.37
C GLY A 288 -1.94 -0.48 15.30
N ALA A 289 -2.08 0.84 15.40
CA ALA A 289 -0.94 1.77 15.44
C ALA A 289 -0.04 1.53 16.66
N PHE A 290 -0.64 1.30 17.83
CA PHE A 290 0.10 0.93 19.03
C PHE A 290 0.85 -0.39 18.88
N LEU A 291 0.17 -1.45 18.42
CA LEU A 291 0.79 -2.77 18.23
C LEU A 291 1.95 -2.71 17.22
N SER A 292 1.78 -1.98 16.12
CA SER A 292 2.87 -1.79 15.14
C SER A 292 4.08 -1.12 15.75
N GLY A 293 3.88 -0.04 16.53
CA GLY A 293 4.96 0.64 17.25
C GLY A 293 5.58 -0.24 18.33
N LEU A 294 4.77 -0.99 19.08
CA LEU A 294 5.22 -1.90 20.14
C LEU A 294 6.10 -3.02 19.56
N GLY A 295 5.69 -3.61 18.41
CA GLY A 295 6.49 -4.64 17.75
C GLY A 295 7.91 -4.17 17.44
N PHE A 296 8.07 -2.94 16.97
CA PHE A 296 9.41 -2.35 16.77
C PHE A 296 10.12 -1.99 18.08
N ALA A 297 9.41 -1.40 19.05
CA ALA A 297 10.01 -0.98 20.33
C ALA A 297 10.54 -2.16 21.17
N LEU A 298 9.98 -3.34 20.99
CA LEU A 298 10.45 -4.55 21.66
C LEU A 298 11.70 -5.16 21.04
N MET A 299 12.04 -4.82 19.79
CA MET A 299 13.19 -5.42 19.08
C MET A 299 14.52 -5.35 19.83
N PRO A 300 14.90 -4.24 20.50
CA PRO A 300 16.22 -4.14 21.13
C PRO A 300 16.41 -4.97 22.40
N TRP A 301 15.36 -5.57 22.95
CA TRP A 301 15.43 -6.18 24.28
C TRP A 301 16.13 -7.53 24.30
N PHE A 302 16.06 -8.28 23.20
CA PHE A 302 16.71 -9.59 23.08
C PHE A 302 17.24 -9.78 21.67
N SER A 303 18.34 -10.52 21.51
CA SER A 303 18.99 -10.77 20.22
C SER A 303 18.72 -12.18 19.64
N HIS A 304 17.84 -12.97 20.28
CA HIS A 304 17.52 -14.31 19.79
C HIS A 304 16.51 -14.25 18.63
N TRP A 305 16.71 -15.05 17.59
CA TRP A 305 15.87 -15.06 16.37
C TRP A 305 14.37 -15.28 16.66
N ILE A 306 14.00 -16.11 17.67
CA ILE A 306 12.60 -16.31 18.08
C ILE A 306 11.97 -14.99 18.52
N HIS A 307 12.74 -14.11 19.19
CA HIS A 307 12.26 -12.79 19.60
C HIS A 307 11.93 -11.91 18.39
N ALA A 308 12.71 -11.99 17.30
CA ALA A 308 12.39 -11.28 16.06
C ALA A 308 11.03 -11.73 15.48
N PHE A 309 10.76 -13.04 15.47
CA PHE A 309 9.45 -13.58 15.04
C PHE A 309 8.31 -13.11 15.93
N PHE A 310 8.52 -13.08 17.25
CA PHE A 310 7.54 -12.56 18.21
C PHE A 310 7.23 -11.08 17.94
N CYS A 311 8.24 -10.24 17.79
CA CYS A 311 8.07 -8.81 17.50
C CYS A 311 7.38 -8.57 16.16
N VAL A 312 7.77 -9.31 15.12
CA VAL A 312 7.12 -9.22 13.79
C VAL A 312 5.66 -9.69 13.86
N THR A 313 5.35 -10.69 14.69
CA THR A 313 3.95 -11.10 14.91
C THR A 313 3.12 -9.93 15.45
N ILE A 314 3.58 -9.25 16.50
CA ILE A 314 2.89 -8.09 17.08
C ILE A 314 2.73 -6.97 16.05
N PHE A 315 3.81 -6.64 15.34
CA PHE A 315 3.80 -5.66 14.26
C PHE A 315 2.79 -6.01 13.17
N THR A 316 2.76 -7.26 12.70
CA THR A 316 1.89 -7.73 11.63
C THR A 316 0.41 -7.65 12.02
N PHE A 317 0.04 -8.02 13.25
CA PHE A 317 -1.33 -7.81 13.74
C PHE A 317 -1.68 -6.33 13.81
N GLY A 318 -0.74 -5.47 14.13
CA GLY A 318 -0.93 -4.01 14.10
C GLY A 318 -1.25 -3.52 12.70
N GLU A 319 -0.46 -3.87 11.68
CA GLU A 319 -0.69 -3.42 10.30
C GLU A 319 -1.96 -3.97 9.68
N MET A 320 -2.38 -5.22 10.03
CA MET A 320 -3.66 -5.79 9.61
C MET A 320 -4.86 -4.95 10.08
N LEU A 321 -4.73 -4.24 11.20
CA LEU A 321 -5.76 -3.35 11.72
C LEU A 321 -5.70 -1.96 11.07
N VAL A 322 -4.50 -1.40 10.87
CA VAL A 322 -4.38 -0.02 10.37
C VAL A 322 -4.73 0.09 8.89
N ILE A 323 -4.11 -0.73 8.03
CA ILE A 323 -4.16 -0.51 6.57
C ILE A 323 -5.58 -0.70 6.01
N PRO A 324 -6.28 -1.83 6.19
CA PRO A 324 -7.60 -2.01 5.59
C PRO A 324 -8.67 -1.14 6.24
N LEU A 325 -8.58 -0.89 7.55
CA LEU A 325 -9.57 -0.06 8.24
C LEU A 325 -9.42 1.42 7.90
N SER A 326 -8.18 1.94 7.79
CA SER A 326 -7.96 3.34 7.38
C SER A 326 -8.40 3.57 5.93
N ALA A 327 -8.08 2.65 5.01
CA ALA A 327 -8.56 2.71 3.64
C ALA A 327 -10.10 2.68 3.57
N ALA A 328 -10.74 1.79 4.35
CA ALA A 328 -12.18 1.72 4.43
C ALA A 328 -12.81 2.99 5.03
N LEU A 329 -12.16 3.59 6.02
CA LEU A 329 -12.62 4.84 6.64
C LEU A 329 -12.56 6.01 5.66
N VAL A 330 -11.46 6.11 4.91
CA VAL A 330 -11.31 7.09 3.81
C VAL A 330 -12.33 6.82 2.72
N GLY A 331 -12.54 5.57 2.33
CA GLY A 331 -13.55 5.16 1.37
C GLY A 331 -14.96 5.55 1.79
N LYS A 332 -15.31 5.37 3.07
CA LYS A 332 -16.59 5.81 3.64
C LYS A 332 -16.72 7.33 3.68
N ARG A 333 -15.64 8.04 3.99
CA ARG A 333 -15.63 9.50 4.01
C ARG A 333 -15.76 10.09 2.62
N SER A 334 -15.22 9.43 1.61
CA SER A 334 -15.21 9.89 0.23
C SER A 334 -16.57 9.64 -0.45
N HIS A 335 -17.52 10.58 -0.31
CA HIS A 335 -18.81 10.54 -1.00
C HIS A 335 -18.84 11.51 -2.20
N GLY A 336 -19.73 11.23 -3.15
CA GLY A 336 -19.95 12.10 -4.31
C GLY A 336 -18.71 12.21 -5.23
N ARG A 337 -18.55 13.39 -5.83
CA ARG A 337 -17.59 13.65 -6.90
C ARG A 337 -16.11 13.72 -6.51
N PHE A 338 -15.77 13.65 -5.22
CA PHE A 338 -14.39 13.77 -4.73
C PHE A 338 -13.76 12.45 -4.27
N LYS A 339 -14.38 11.32 -4.58
CA LYS A 339 -13.92 9.98 -4.17
C LYS A 339 -12.47 9.70 -4.52
N GLY A 340 -12.09 9.98 -5.76
CA GLY A 340 -10.73 9.78 -6.24
C GLY A 340 -9.73 10.70 -5.54
N GLN A 341 -10.10 11.97 -5.30
CA GLN A 341 -9.23 12.92 -4.62
C GLN A 341 -8.97 12.54 -3.15
N TYR A 342 -9.97 12.05 -2.43
CA TYR A 342 -9.79 11.52 -1.07
C TYR A 342 -8.84 10.32 -1.07
N MET A 343 -9.03 9.36 -1.98
CA MET A 343 -8.14 8.21 -2.13
C MET A 343 -6.75 8.61 -2.64
N GLY A 344 -6.67 9.64 -3.49
CA GLY A 344 -5.42 10.23 -3.96
C GLY A 344 -4.59 10.82 -2.82
N MET A 345 -5.21 11.59 -1.91
CA MET A 345 -4.53 12.13 -0.72
C MET A 345 -4.12 11.03 0.26
N TYR A 346 -4.92 9.98 0.41
CA TYR A 346 -4.55 8.80 1.18
C TYR A 346 -3.29 8.14 0.60
N THR A 347 -3.26 7.90 -0.70
CA THR A 347 -2.10 7.37 -1.41
C THR A 347 -0.88 8.29 -1.27
N PHE A 348 -1.08 9.61 -1.40
CA PHE A 348 -0.03 10.60 -1.23
C PHE A 348 0.61 10.54 0.16
N ALA A 349 -0.19 10.42 1.24
CA ALA A 349 0.33 10.31 2.61
C ALA A 349 1.27 9.09 2.77
N PHE A 350 0.90 7.92 2.21
CA PHE A 350 1.75 6.75 2.18
C PHE A 350 3.01 6.95 1.33
N SER A 351 2.87 7.52 0.13
CA SER A 351 4.02 7.75 -0.77
C SER A 351 5.01 8.73 -0.18
N LEU A 352 4.53 9.79 0.48
CA LEU A 352 5.37 10.76 1.20
C LEU A 352 6.16 10.07 2.32
N ALA A 353 5.48 9.23 3.11
CA ALA A 353 6.14 8.47 4.16
C ALA A 353 7.16 7.46 3.59
N TYR A 354 6.85 6.81 2.48
CA TYR A 354 7.77 5.90 1.80
C TYR A 354 9.09 6.57 1.40
N VAL A 355 9.04 7.84 0.99
CA VAL A 355 10.24 8.64 0.66
C VAL A 355 10.95 9.15 1.92
N MET A 356 10.20 9.65 2.90
CA MET A 356 10.77 10.30 4.08
C MET A 356 11.27 9.32 5.15
N ALA A 357 10.63 8.18 5.30
CA ALA A 357 10.96 7.22 6.34
C ALA A 357 12.39 6.67 6.23
N PRO A 358 12.89 6.24 5.06
CA PRO A 358 14.27 5.83 4.92
C PRO A 358 15.26 6.94 5.25
N LEU A 359 15.00 8.18 4.81
CA LEU A 359 15.87 9.33 5.06
C LEU A 359 15.98 9.67 6.55
N ALA A 360 14.84 9.72 7.24
CA ALA A 360 14.81 9.97 8.67
C ALA A 360 15.38 8.78 9.46
N GLY A 361 14.98 7.56 9.11
CA GLY A 361 15.37 6.35 9.83
C GLY A 361 16.86 6.06 9.73
N THR A 362 17.43 6.11 8.54
CA THR A 362 18.88 5.87 8.35
C THR A 362 19.72 6.93 9.05
N ARG A 363 19.25 8.19 9.08
CA ARG A 363 19.94 9.26 9.81
C ARG A 363 19.94 8.98 11.31
N VAL A 364 18.81 8.67 11.91
CA VAL A 364 18.72 8.33 13.36
C VAL A 364 19.55 7.08 13.65
N PHE A 365 19.46 6.06 12.81
CA PHE A 365 20.18 4.80 12.94
C PHE A 365 21.71 5.02 12.96
N ALA A 366 22.22 5.90 12.07
CA ALA A 366 23.65 6.17 11.91
C ALA A 366 24.19 7.18 12.94
N THR A 367 23.43 8.22 13.32
CA THR A 367 23.92 9.31 14.17
C THR A 367 23.63 9.13 15.65
N MET A 368 22.59 8.37 16.00
CA MET A 368 22.22 8.11 17.40
C MET A 368 22.46 6.64 17.76
N SER A 369 21.44 5.79 17.60
CA SER A 369 21.57 4.34 17.74
C SER A 369 20.37 3.64 17.10
N PRO A 370 20.50 2.33 16.75
CA PRO A 370 19.36 1.52 16.36
C PRO A 370 18.26 1.47 17.43
N THR A 371 18.64 1.38 18.70
CA THR A 371 17.69 1.37 19.83
C THR A 371 16.87 2.65 19.88
N THR A 372 17.50 3.82 19.68
CA THR A 372 16.79 5.11 19.64
C THR A 372 15.74 5.13 18.54
N LEU A 373 16.06 4.59 17.34
CA LEU A 373 15.10 4.50 16.24
C LEU A 373 13.88 3.64 16.62
N TRP A 374 14.12 2.44 17.17
CA TRP A 374 13.02 1.53 17.52
C TRP A 374 12.17 2.02 18.69
N MET A 375 12.77 2.64 19.69
CA MET A 375 12.02 3.30 20.77
C MET A 375 11.23 4.50 20.23
N GLY A 376 11.81 5.28 19.30
CA GLY A 376 11.14 6.37 18.62
C GLY A 376 9.91 5.91 17.82
N THR A 377 10.00 4.77 17.12
CA THR A 377 8.84 4.18 16.42
C THR A 377 7.77 3.71 17.41
N GLY A 378 8.15 3.21 18.60
CA GLY A 378 7.20 2.89 19.68
C GLY A 378 6.45 4.13 20.20
N ILE A 379 7.19 5.21 20.46
CA ILE A 379 6.60 6.51 20.86
C ILE A 379 5.66 7.03 19.77
N LEU A 380 6.07 6.95 18.50
CA LEU A 380 5.25 7.34 17.37
C LEU A 380 3.96 6.52 17.29
N GLY A 381 4.03 5.20 17.57
CA GLY A 381 2.87 4.32 17.68
C GLY A 381 1.90 4.75 18.79
N LEU A 382 2.42 5.14 19.96
CA LEU A 382 1.61 5.68 21.06
C LEU A 382 0.96 7.02 20.71
N LEU A 383 1.72 7.94 20.11
CA LEU A 383 1.20 9.26 19.71
C LEU A 383 0.09 9.12 18.66
N THR A 384 0.29 8.25 17.68
CA THR A 384 -0.74 7.97 16.66
C THR A 384 -1.96 7.29 17.25
N MET A 385 -1.79 6.35 18.20
CA MET A 385 -2.89 5.76 18.96
C MET A 385 -3.72 6.84 19.66
N MET A 386 -3.08 7.71 20.43
CA MET A 386 -3.76 8.81 21.14
C MET A 386 -4.49 9.73 20.16
N GLY A 387 -3.85 10.08 19.06
CA GLY A 387 -4.45 10.89 18.00
C GLY A 387 -5.72 10.25 17.41
N PHE A 388 -5.68 8.96 17.05
CA PHE A 388 -6.86 8.25 16.54
C PHE A 388 -7.98 8.15 17.57
N LEU A 389 -7.66 7.95 18.86
CA LEU A 389 -8.65 7.92 19.93
C LEU A 389 -9.27 9.29 20.18
N ALA A 390 -8.49 10.38 20.14
CA ALA A 390 -8.98 11.75 20.26
C ALA A 390 -9.93 12.12 19.13
N MET A 391 -9.64 11.64 17.90
CA MET A 391 -10.50 11.86 16.74
C MET A 391 -11.85 11.13 16.83
N LYS A 392 -12.00 10.12 17.67
CA LYS A 392 -13.22 9.29 17.73
C LYS A 392 -14.49 10.13 17.87
N ARG A 393 -14.50 11.15 18.76
CA ARG A 393 -15.67 12.04 18.98
C ARG A 393 -16.04 12.82 17.70
N SER A 394 -15.06 13.28 16.95
CA SER A 394 -15.28 13.99 15.68
C SER A 394 -15.80 13.06 14.57
N PHE A 395 -15.56 11.74 14.68
CA PHE A 395 -15.97 10.74 13.71
C PHE A 395 -17.28 10.01 14.07
N GLU A 396 -17.78 10.11 15.29
CA GLU A 396 -19.11 9.58 15.65
C GLU A 396 -20.21 10.20 14.79
N SER A 397 -20.01 11.44 14.38
CA SER A 397 -20.87 12.13 13.42
C SER A 397 -20.75 11.61 11.96
N TRP A 398 -19.78 10.75 11.64
CA TRP A 398 -19.54 10.22 10.29
C TRP A 398 -20.13 8.81 10.07
N THR A 399 -20.51 8.13 11.13
CA THR A 399 -20.96 6.73 11.11
C THR A 399 -22.43 6.54 11.44
N GLY A 400 -23.15 7.66 11.75
CA GLY A 400 -24.60 7.70 12.00
C GLY A 400 -25.45 7.75 10.74
#